data_723531c23850538dc942cfe274dc3ffd
#
_entry.id   723531c23850538dc942cfe274dc3ffd
#
_cell.length_a   1.000
_cell.length_b   1.000
_cell.length_c   1.000
_cell.angle_alpha   90.00
_cell.angle_beta   90.00
_cell.angle_gamma   90.00
#
_symmetry.space_group_name_H-M   'P 1'
#
loop_
_entity.id
_entity.type
_entity.pdbx_description
1 polymer ?
#
loop_
_entity_poly.entity_id
_entity_poly.type
_entity_poly.pdbx_seq_one_letter_code
_entity_poly.pdbx_strand_id
1 'polypeptide(L)'
;MVYPTEEFFKKLYKNRRKKLVDYLVSENLGAAVFIDNEAHREPAIRYFTGHTSDAVFIIFENGNSVLIPWDEILAKKQSFCEKLIPFTKYKNNDLLAVKTNLNNKTKIKNRKVEIPPSTSYPDFLQYIDALSDWDVRCKEDGIHQYATELRMIKDSYEVECVKEAARITDLIIDEIE
;
A
#
# COMPACT_ATOMS: atom_id res chain seq x y z
N MET A 1 23.01 0.26 -17.06
CA MET A 1 21.80 0.95 -16.51
C MET A 1 22.23 2.01 -15.52
N VAL A 2 21.78 3.26 -15.67
CA VAL A 2 21.98 4.29 -14.63
C VAL A 2 20.94 4.03 -13.55
N TYR A 3 21.38 3.69 -12.34
CA TYR A 3 20.45 3.46 -11.23
C TYR A 3 19.73 4.75 -10.89
N PRO A 4 18.39 4.72 -10.76
CA PRO A 4 17.62 5.92 -10.42
C PRO A 4 18.02 6.47 -9.05
N THR A 5 17.95 7.79 -8.92
CA THR A 5 18.27 8.49 -7.67
C THR A 5 17.15 8.32 -6.64
N GLU A 6 17.45 8.58 -5.37
CA GLU A 6 16.45 8.60 -4.30
C GLU A 6 15.32 9.61 -4.59
N GLU A 7 15.68 10.76 -5.17
CA GLU A 7 14.69 11.78 -5.57
C GLU A 7 13.73 11.29 -6.65
N PHE A 8 14.26 10.53 -7.62
CA PHE A 8 13.42 9.87 -8.64
C PHE A 8 12.37 8.97 -7.98
N PHE A 9 12.78 8.11 -7.05
CA PHE A 9 11.87 7.20 -6.37
C PHE A 9 10.85 7.95 -5.49
N LYS A 10 11.26 8.98 -4.77
CA LYS A 10 10.33 9.84 -4.00
C LYS A 10 9.24 10.42 -4.91
N LYS A 11 9.61 10.93 -6.07
CA LYS A 11 8.66 11.47 -7.06
C LYS A 11 7.76 10.39 -7.65
N LEU A 12 8.32 9.23 -8.01
CA LEU A 12 7.60 8.10 -8.57
C LEU A 12 6.48 7.63 -7.62
N TYR A 13 6.84 7.28 -6.39
CA TYR A 13 5.89 6.77 -5.41
C TYR A 13 4.87 7.82 -4.97
N LYS A 14 5.27 9.09 -4.88
CA LYS A 14 4.33 10.19 -4.64
C LYS A 14 3.29 10.31 -5.75
N ASN A 15 3.70 10.22 -7.01
CA ASN A 15 2.79 10.29 -8.15
C ASN A 15 1.83 9.08 -8.19
N ARG A 16 2.31 7.88 -7.86
CA ARG A 16 1.48 6.69 -7.77
C ARG A 16 0.42 6.84 -6.67
N ARG A 17 0.81 7.29 -5.47
CA ARG A 17 -0.14 7.54 -4.37
C ARG A 17 -1.15 8.64 -4.70
N LYS A 18 -0.76 9.67 -5.47
CA LYS A 18 -1.69 10.70 -5.91
C LYS A 18 -2.90 10.11 -6.65
N LYS A 19 -2.70 9.11 -7.50
CA LYS A 19 -3.80 8.44 -8.21
C LYS A 19 -4.80 7.79 -7.24
N LEU A 20 -4.29 7.16 -6.15
CA LEU A 20 -5.18 6.64 -5.10
C LEU A 20 -5.94 7.76 -4.38
N VAL A 21 -5.29 8.89 -4.10
CA VAL A 21 -5.95 10.05 -3.47
C VAL A 21 -7.05 10.60 -4.37
N ASP A 22 -6.77 10.73 -5.67
CA ASP A 22 -7.76 11.19 -6.64
C ASP A 22 -9.00 10.25 -6.66
N TYR A 23 -8.78 8.93 -6.58
CA TYR A 23 -9.85 7.94 -6.47
C TYR A 23 -10.61 8.05 -5.13
N LEU A 24 -9.91 8.17 -4.00
CA LEU A 24 -10.55 8.35 -2.68
C LEU A 24 -11.51 9.55 -2.69
N VAL A 25 -11.06 10.66 -3.28
CA VAL A 25 -11.87 11.89 -3.37
C VAL A 25 -13.09 11.68 -4.27
N SER A 26 -12.95 11.04 -5.44
CA SER A 26 -14.05 10.78 -6.38
C SER A 26 -15.11 9.87 -5.79
N GLU A 27 -14.72 8.87 -4.97
CA GLU A 27 -15.63 7.91 -4.35
C GLU A 27 -16.12 8.35 -2.95
N ASN A 28 -15.76 9.56 -2.51
CA ASN A 28 -16.06 10.08 -1.17
C ASN A 28 -15.57 9.15 -0.04
N LEU A 29 -14.39 8.54 -0.23
CA LEU A 29 -13.70 7.73 0.76
C LEU A 29 -12.71 8.60 1.53
N GLY A 30 -12.70 8.50 2.86
CA GLY A 30 -11.74 9.21 3.71
C GLY A 30 -10.40 8.51 3.83
N ALA A 31 -10.39 7.17 3.68
CA ALA A 31 -9.19 6.35 3.77
C ALA A 31 -9.33 5.01 3.06
N ALA A 32 -8.18 4.41 2.73
CA ALA A 32 -8.07 3.01 2.34
C ALA A 32 -6.96 2.32 3.11
N VAL A 33 -7.17 1.03 3.37
CA VAL A 33 -6.24 0.15 4.09
C VAL A 33 -5.82 -0.99 3.18
N PHE A 34 -4.51 -1.22 3.06
CA PHE A 34 -3.92 -2.37 2.39
C PHE A 34 -3.13 -3.17 3.41
N ILE A 35 -3.23 -4.49 3.38
CA ILE A 35 -2.56 -5.39 4.32
C ILE A 35 -1.84 -6.47 3.54
N ASP A 36 -0.52 -6.57 3.72
CA ASP A 36 0.34 -7.61 3.16
C ASP A 36 0.89 -8.47 4.31
N ASN A 37 0.69 -9.78 4.22
CA ASN A 37 1.21 -10.75 5.16
C ASN A 37 1.47 -12.10 4.47
N GLU A 38 2.06 -13.05 5.19
CA GLU A 38 2.39 -14.38 4.62
C GLU A 38 1.17 -15.13 4.08
N ALA A 39 0.00 -14.98 4.69
CA ALA A 39 -1.22 -15.65 4.27
C ALA A 39 -1.88 -14.97 3.06
N HIS A 40 -1.67 -13.68 2.88
CA HIS A 40 -2.31 -12.88 1.83
C HIS A 40 -1.39 -11.77 1.33
N ARG A 41 -0.84 -11.96 0.13
CA ARG A 41 0.07 -11.00 -0.49
C ARG A 41 -0.67 -9.84 -1.13
N GLU A 42 -0.27 -8.60 -0.79
CA GLU A 42 -0.82 -7.37 -1.36
C GLU A 42 0.28 -6.56 -2.11
N PRO A 43 0.50 -6.87 -3.40
CA PRO A 43 1.54 -6.22 -4.19
C PRO A 43 1.35 -4.71 -4.37
N ALA A 44 0.16 -4.17 -4.09
CA ALA A 44 -0.10 -2.73 -4.14
C ALA A 44 0.76 -1.98 -3.12
N ILE A 45 1.06 -2.57 -1.95
CA ILE A 45 1.94 -1.93 -0.95
C ILE A 45 3.31 -1.64 -1.57
N ARG A 46 3.93 -2.62 -2.23
CA ARG A 46 5.20 -2.40 -2.93
C ARG A 46 5.07 -1.34 -4.03
N TYR A 47 4.00 -1.37 -4.80
CA TYR A 47 3.77 -0.43 -5.90
C TYR A 47 3.64 1.02 -5.42
N PHE A 48 3.01 1.27 -4.26
CA PHE A 48 2.77 2.61 -3.73
C PHE A 48 3.84 3.12 -2.78
N THR A 49 4.63 2.22 -2.18
CA THR A 49 5.58 2.59 -1.11
C THR A 49 7.02 2.18 -1.39
N GLY A 50 7.26 1.19 -2.24
CA GLY A 50 8.57 0.56 -2.45
C GLY A 50 8.90 -0.55 -1.45
N HIS A 51 8.12 -0.70 -0.37
CA HIS A 51 8.36 -1.72 0.65
C HIS A 51 8.05 -3.13 0.12
N THR A 52 8.90 -4.10 0.43
CA THR A 52 8.87 -5.45 -0.17
C THR A 52 8.52 -6.57 0.79
N SER A 53 8.17 -6.25 2.04
CA SER A 53 7.83 -7.22 3.08
C SER A 53 6.49 -6.88 3.72
N ASP A 54 6.05 -7.73 4.65
CA ASP A 54 4.79 -7.63 5.37
C ASP A 54 4.59 -6.24 5.99
N ALA A 55 3.42 -5.66 5.75
CA ALA A 55 3.08 -4.33 6.25
C ALA A 55 1.58 -4.04 6.19
N VAL A 56 1.14 -3.08 6.99
CA VAL A 56 -0.12 -2.37 6.79
C VAL A 56 0.18 -0.99 6.17
N PHE A 57 -0.50 -0.67 5.08
CA PHE A 57 -0.42 0.64 4.44
C PHE A 57 -1.79 1.33 4.49
N ILE A 58 -1.81 2.56 5.01
CA ILE A 58 -3.02 3.37 5.12
C ILE A 58 -2.79 4.67 4.33
N ILE A 59 -3.71 4.99 3.44
CA ILE A 59 -3.71 6.24 2.68
C ILE A 59 -5.01 7.01 2.92
N PHE A 60 -4.93 8.33 3.00
CA PHE A 60 -6.04 9.21 3.30
C PHE A 60 -6.37 10.16 2.15
N GLU A 61 -7.62 10.62 2.07
CA GLU A 61 -8.11 11.57 1.05
C GLU A 61 -7.32 12.89 0.98
N ASN A 62 -6.66 13.27 2.07
CA ASN A 62 -5.83 14.48 2.15
C ASN A 62 -4.38 14.28 1.68
N GLY A 63 -4.04 13.11 1.13
CA GLY A 63 -2.72 12.75 0.62
C GLY A 63 -1.75 12.23 1.67
N ASN A 64 -2.08 12.26 2.95
CA ASN A 64 -1.24 11.64 3.98
C ASN A 64 -1.24 10.12 3.83
N SER A 65 -0.12 9.49 4.13
CA SER A 65 -0.02 8.03 4.18
C SER A 65 0.82 7.54 5.35
N VAL A 66 0.56 6.33 5.78
CA VAL A 66 1.28 5.66 6.87
C VAL A 66 1.61 4.26 6.42
N LEU A 67 2.89 3.89 6.51
CA LEU A 67 3.35 2.52 6.37
C LEU A 67 3.70 1.96 7.74
N ILE A 68 3.20 0.78 8.05
CA ILE A 68 3.37 0.09 9.33
C ILE A 68 4.01 -1.26 9.03
N PRO A 69 5.35 -1.29 8.87
CA PRO A 69 6.07 -2.49 8.46
C PRO A 69 6.37 -3.40 9.64
N TRP A 70 6.46 -4.71 9.35
CA TRP A 70 7.03 -5.71 10.27
C TRP A 70 8.55 -5.54 10.39
N ASP A 71 9.23 -5.37 9.26
CA ASP A 71 10.67 -5.09 9.21
C ASP A 71 10.92 -3.58 9.08
N GLU A 72 11.14 -2.93 10.21
CA GLU A 72 11.43 -1.49 10.27
C GLU A 72 12.76 -1.13 9.59
N ILE A 73 13.77 -2.00 9.67
CA ILE A 73 15.08 -1.73 9.09
C ILE A 73 15.00 -1.74 7.56
N LEU A 74 14.34 -2.75 7.01
CA LEU A 74 14.08 -2.85 5.58
C LEU A 74 13.24 -1.67 5.08
N ALA A 75 12.19 -1.33 5.80
CA ALA A 75 11.32 -0.22 5.42
C ALA A 75 12.05 1.13 5.39
N LYS A 76 12.95 1.40 6.34
CA LYS A 76 13.78 2.62 6.34
C LYS A 76 14.71 2.71 5.14
N LYS A 77 15.14 1.58 4.58
CA LYS A 77 16.02 1.51 3.41
C LYS A 77 15.29 1.61 2.08
N GLN A 78 14.07 1.07 1.99
CA GLN A 78 13.41 0.84 0.71
C GLN A 78 12.11 1.60 0.52
N SER A 79 11.50 2.12 1.60
CA SER A 79 10.19 2.75 1.47
C SER A 79 10.26 4.27 1.32
N PHE A 80 9.30 4.80 0.57
CA PHE A 80 9.14 6.22 0.26
C PHE A 80 7.78 6.75 0.73
N CYS A 81 7.37 6.34 1.92
CA CYS A 81 6.12 6.79 2.55
C CYS A 81 6.38 7.99 3.47
N GLU A 82 5.39 8.86 3.66
CA GLU A 82 5.54 10.05 4.49
C GLU A 82 5.74 9.71 5.97
N LYS A 83 5.13 8.64 6.43
CA LYS A 83 5.23 8.21 7.83
C LYS A 83 5.45 6.72 7.94
N LEU A 84 6.49 6.37 8.70
CA LEU A 84 6.82 4.99 9.10
C LEU A 84 6.53 4.81 10.58
N ILE A 85 5.79 3.77 10.95
CA ILE A 85 5.50 3.41 12.35
C ILE A 85 5.73 1.91 12.51
N PRO A 86 6.64 1.46 13.39
CA PRO A 86 6.88 0.03 13.58
C PRO A 86 5.61 -0.73 14.01
N PHE A 87 5.41 -1.92 13.47
CA PHE A 87 4.23 -2.74 13.77
C PHE A 87 4.18 -3.17 15.25
N THR A 88 5.33 -3.34 15.87
CA THR A 88 5.47 -3.64 17.31
C THR A 88 4.79 -2.60 18.20
N LYS A 89 4.67 -1.33 17.75
CA LYS A 89 3.93 -0.28 18.46
C LYS A 89 2.45 -0.64 18.65
N TYR A 90 1.91 -1.48 17.79
CA TYR A 90 0.54 -1.94 17.83
C TYR A 90 0.42 -3.39 18.31
N LYS A 91 1.42 -3.89 19.05
CA LYS A 91 1.45 -5.26 19.59
C LYS A 91 1.25 -6.32 18.50
N ASN A 92 1.75 -6.04 17.31
CA ASN A 92 1.61 -6.89 16.12
C ASN A 92 0.14 -7.24 15.79
N ASN A 93 -0.74 -6.23 15.89
CA ASN A 93 -2.16 -6.38 15.62
C ASN A 93 -2.62 -5.37 14.56
N ASP A 94 -3.09 -5.88 13.41
CA ASP A 94 -3.53 -5.09 12.26
C ASP A 94 -4.73 -4.19 12.63
N LEU A 95 -5.73 -4.74 13.30
CA LEU A 95 -6.92 -4.00 13.70
C LEU A 95 -6.58 -2.82 14.62
N LEU A 96 -5.68 -3.04 15.60
CA LEU A 96 -5.22 -1.99 16.50
C LEU A 96 -4.43 -0.92 15.75
N ALA A 97 -3.60 -1.32 14.78
CA ALA A 97 -2.85 -0.42 13.94
C ALA A 97 -3.78 0.46 13.10
N VAL A 98 -4.76 -0.13 12.43
CA VAL A 98 -5.75 0.58 11.61
C VAL A 98 -6.59 1.52 12.48
N LYS A 99 -7.21 1.02 13.56
CA LYS A 99 -8.04 1.79 14.51
C LYS A 99 -7.29 3.03 15.03
N THR A 100 -6.06 2.84 15.50
CA THR A 100 -5.28 3.94 16.08
C THR A 100 -4.96 5.01 15.06
N ASN A 101 -4.62 4.63 13.82
CA ASN A 101 -4.26 5.61 12.79
C ASN A 101 -5.48 6.32 12.20
N LEU A 102 -6.62 5.66 12.07
CA LEU A 102 -7.86 6.28 11.59
C LEU A 102 -8.42 7.27 12.63
N ASN A 103 -8.48 6.90 13.90
CA ASN A 103 -9.05 7.74 14.95
C ASN A 103 -8.20 8.98 15.29
N ASN A 104 -6.89 8.92 15.06
CA ASN A 104 -5.99 10.05 15.27
C ASN A 104 -6.03 11.13 14.17
N LYS A 105 -6.89 10.99 13.15
CA LYS A 105 -6.94 11.90 11.99
C LYS A 105 -8.17 12.82 12.06
N THR A 106 -8.00 13.96 12.70
CA THR A 106 -9.08 14.96 12.87
C THR A 106 -9.42 15.77 11.62
N LYS A 107 -8.57 15.74 10.57
CA LYS A 107 -8.73 16.55 9.35
C LYS A 107 -9.25 15.72 8.14
N ILE A 108 -9.85 14.57 8.37
CA ILE A 108 -10.47 13.76 7.32
C ILE A 108 -11.93 14.17 7.22
N LYS A 109 -12.39 14.52 6.03
CA LYS A 109 -13.76 15.00 5.78
C LYS A 109 -14.75 13.84 5.73
N ASN A 110 -14.37 12.79 4.98
CA ASN A 110 -15.21 11.63 4.79
C ASN A 110 -14.87 10.55 5.81
N ARG A 111 -15.86 10.04 6.52
CA ARG A 111 -15.72 8.95 7.50
C ARG A 111 -16.07 7.59 6.88
N LYS A 112 -15.54 7.33 5.67
CA LYS A 112 -15.69 6.06 4.97
C LYS A 112 -14.30 5.48 4.75
N VAL A 113 -14.11 4.23 5.10
CA VAL A 113 -12.84 3.50 4.91
C VAL A 113 -13.08 2.20 4.16
N GLU A 114 -12.22 1.93 3.20
CA GLU A 114 -12.24 0.67 2.48
C GLU A 114 -11.08 -0.20 2.95
N ILE A 115 -11.41 -1.43 3.37
CA ILE A 115 -10.47 -2.46 3.82
C ILE A 115 -10.35 -3.56 2.76
N PRO A 116 -9.33 -4.45 2.85
CA PRO A 116 -9.10 -5.46 1.82
C PRO A 116 -10.34 -6.35 1.57
N PRO A 117 -10.69 -6.65 0.30
CA PRO A 117 -11.82 -7.51 -0.05
C PRO A 117 -11.64 -8.96 0.43
N SER A 118 -10.40 -9.38 0.68
CA SER A 118 -10.06 -10.67 1.26
C SER A 118 -10.30 -10.77 2.78
N THR A 119 -10.76 -9.69 3.42
CA THR A 119 -11.07 -9.69 4.87
C THR A 119 -12.18 -10.71 5.17
N SER A 120 -11.92 -11.64 6.09
CA SER A 120 -12.93 -12.62 6.50
C SER A 120 -14.15 -11.95 7.15
N TYR A 121 -15.31 -12.56 7.04
CA TYR A 121 -16.52 -12.01 7.66
C TYR A 121 -16.38 -11.77 9.18
N PRO A 122 -15.79 -12.67 9.98
CA PRO A 122 -15.54 -12.40 11.40
C PRO A 122 -14.62 -11.20 11.65
N ASP A 123 -13.58 -11.04 10.83
CA ASP A 123 -12.66 -9.89 10.96
C ASP A 123 -13.34 -8.59 10.51
N PHE A 124 -14.18 -8.64 9.48
CA PHE A 124 -14.98 -7.49 9.06
C PHE A 124 -15.89 -6.98 10.19
N LEU A 125 -16.53 -7.86 10.93
CA LEU A 125 -17.33 -7.48 12.11
C LEU A 125 -16.48 -6.80 13.19
N GLN A 126 -15.25 -7.30 13.43
CA GLN A 126 -14.32 -6.66 14.36
C GLN A 126 -13.91 -5.25 13.91
N TYR A 127 -13.73 -5.04 12.59
CA TYR A 127 -13.47 -3.70 12.06
C TYR A 127 -14.66 -2.76 12.27
N ILE A 128 -15.89 -3.21 12.05
CA ILE A 128 -17.11 -2.41 12.30
C ILE A 128 -17.18 -1.99 13.77
N ASP A 129 -17.00 -2.94 14.70
CA ASP A 129 -17.05 -2.67 16.14
C ASP A 129 -15.93 -1.71 16.59
N ALA A 130 -14.71 -1.90 16.03
CA ALA A 130 -13.57 -1.11 16.40
C ALA A 130 -13.57 0.30 15.82
N LEU A 131 -14.26 0.53 14.69
CA LEU A 131 -14.29 1.77 13.91
C LEU A 131 -15.71 2.37 13.88
N SER A 132 -16.38 2.44 15.03
CA SER A 132 -17.77 2.88 15.14
C SER A 132 -18.08 4.27 14.54
N ASP A 133 -17.05 5.13 14.40
CA ASP A 133 -17.18 6.47 13.78
C ASP A 133 -16.94 6.44 12.25
N TRP A 134 -16.70 5.27 11.67
CA TRP A 134 -16.41 5.08 10.26
C TRP A 134 -17.43 4.17 9.59
N ASP A 135 -17.81 4.49 8.35
CA ASP A 135 -18.51 3.59 7.44
C ASP A 135 -17.46 2.63 6.83
N VAL A 136 -17.34 1.43 7.39
CA VAL A 136 -16.36 0.42 6.95
C VAL A 136 -16.91 -0.33 5.76
N ARG A 137 -16.14 -0.34 4.67
CA ARG A 137 -16.50 -1.00 3.42
C ARG A 137 -15.48 -2.07 3.06
N CYS A 138 -16.01 -3.18 2.53
CA CYS A 138 -15.23 -4.28 1.98
C CYS A 138 -15.83 -4.61 0.63
N LYS A 139 -15.19 -4.17 -0.48
CA LYS A 139 -15.72 -4.28 -1.84
C LYS A 139 -14.70 -4.94 -2.76
N GLU A 140 -15.17 -5.81 -3.66
CA GLU A 140 -14.34 -6.39 -4.71
C GLU A 140 -13.97 -5.36 -5.79
N ASP A 141 -14.95 -4.54 -6.19
CA ASP A 141 -14.84 -3.51 -7.25
C ASP A 141 -14.45 -2.12 -6.74
N GLY A 142 -13.78 -2.04 -5.60
CA GLY A 142 -13.39 -0.80 -4.95
C GLY A 142 -11.94 -0.38 -5.23
N ILE A 143 -11.33 0.31 -4.24
CA ILE A 143 -9.97 0.85 -4.38
C ILE A 143 -8.91 -0.23 -4.58
N HIS A 144 -9.13 -1.46 -4.11
CA HIS A 144 -8.20 -2.57 -4.30
C HIS A 144 -8.18 -3.03 -5.75
N GLN A 145 -9.35 -3.10 -6.40
CA GLN A 145 -9.44 -3.37 -7.84
C GLN A 145 -8.79 -2.23 -8.62
N TYR A 146 -9.08 -0.98 -8.29
CA TYR A 146 -8.44 0.18 -8.91
C TYR A 146 -6.91 0.17 -8.76
N ALA A 147 -6.39 -0.20 -7.58
CA ALA A 147 -4.95 -0.37 -7.37
C ALA A 147 -4.35 -1.46 -8.26
N THR A 148 -5.09 -2.53 -8.51
CA THR A 148 -4.70 -3.60 -9.44
C THR A 148 -4.66 -3.07 -10.88
N GLU A 149 -5.66 -2.33 -11.32
CA GLU A 149 -5.72 -1.73 -12.66
C GLU A 149 -4.57 -0.74 -12.90
N LEU A 150 -4.23 0.08 -11.92
CA LEU A 150 -3.07 0.98 -11.99
C LEU A 150 -1.75 0.22 -12.24
N ARG A 151 -1.62 -1.01 -11.72
CA ARG A 151 -0.44 -1.86 -11.89
C ARG A 151 -0.42 -2.62 -13.22
N MET A 152 -1.56 -2.73 -13.90
CA MET A 152 -1.63 -3.39 -15.22
C MET A 152 -0.89 -2.59 -16.30
N ILE A 153 -0.92 -1.26 -16.22
CA ILE A 153 -0.23 -0.37 -17.16
C ILE A 153 1.14 0.00 -16.55
N LYS A 154 2.22 -0.52 -17.14
CA LYS A 154 3.58 -0.33 -16.65
C LYS A 154 4.10 1.07 -16.99
N ASP A 155 4.72 1.74 -16.02
CA ASP A 155 5.46 2.97 -16.29
C ASP A 155 6.83 2.66 -16.94
N SER A 156 7.53 3.72 -17.41
CA SER A 156 8.81 3.56 -18.09
C SER A 156 9.87 2.89 -17.23
N TYR A 157 9.87 3.13 -15.92
CA TYR A 157 10.81 2.49 -15.00
C TYR A 157 10.51 0.99 -14.85
N GLU A 158 9.24 0.61 -14.71
CA GLU A 158 8.83 -0.78 -14.64
C GLU A 158 9.18 -1.54 -15.93
N VAL A 159 9.00 -0.90 -17.09
CA VAL A 159 9.40 -1.47 -18.39
C VAL A 159 10.90 -1.71 -18.45
N GLU A 160 11.74 -0.77 -18.01
CA GLU A 160 13.18 -0.96 -17.97
C GLU A 160 13.61 -2.08 -16.99
N CYS A 161 12.93 -2.19 -15.84
CA CYS A 161 13.18 -3.31 -14.92
C CYS A 161 12.86 -4.67 -15.55
N VAL A 162 11.76 -4.78 -16.32
CA VAL A 162 11.39 -6.01 -17.02
C VAL A 162 12.42 -6.36 -18.12
N LYS A 163 12.85 -5.36 -18.92
CA LYS A 163 13.88 -5.55 -19.94
C LYS A 163 15.20 -6.04 -19.33
N GLU A 164 15.62 -5.45 -18.21
CA GLU A 164 16.86 -5.89 -17.55
C GLU A 164 16.74 -7.29 -16.95
N ALA A 165 15.59 -7.63 -16.38
CA ALA A 165 15.34 -8.99 -15.92
C ALA A 165 15.41 -10.01 -17.08
N ALA A 166 14.80 -9.71 -18.23
CA ALA A 166 14.87 -10.54 -19.44
C ALA A 166 16.33 -10.70 -19.90
N ARG A 167 17.08 -9.60 -20.01
CA ARG A 167 18.50 -9.62 -20.40
C ARG A 167 19.35 -10.53 -19.48
N ILE A 168 19.12 -10.47 -18.16
CA ILE A 168 19.84 -11.34 -17.21
C ILE A 168 19.46 -12.81 -17.42
N THR A 169 18.17 -13.08 -17.66
CA THR A 169 17.69 -14.43 -17.95
C THR A 169 18.34 -15.02 -19.22
N ASP A 170 18.40 -14.23 -20.31
CA ASP A 170 19.03 -14.64 -21.56
C ASP A 170 20.52 -15.01 -21.36
N LEU A 171 21.27 -14.17 -20.62
CA LEU A 171 22.68 -14.46 -20.30
C LEU A 171 22.86 -15.76 -19.51
N ILE A 172 21.94 -16.09 -18.62
CA ILE A 172 22.01 -17.36 -17.84
C ILE A 172 21.74 -18.55 -18.75
N ILE A 173 20.79 -18.41 -19.67
CA ILE A 173 20.47 -19.47 -20.64
C ILE A 173 21.67 -19.75 -21.56
N ASP A 174 22.30 -18.69 -22.08
CA ASP A 174 23.48 -18.81 -22.96
C ASP A 174 24.69 -19.48 -22.26
N GLU A 175 24.81 -19.35 -20.91
CA GLU A 175 25.88 -20.04 -20.17
C GLU A 175 25.59 -21.52 -19.87
N ILE A 176 24.32 -21.98 -20.04
CA ILE A 176 23.92 -23.36 -19.75
C ILE A 176 23.98 -24.23 -21.03
N GLU A 177 23.89 -23.65 -22.22
CA GLU A 177 24.02 -24.32 -23.50
C GLU A 177 25.50 -24.62 -23.87
#